data_e343389e7a896aac634c0f8dcc2fcc09
#
_entry.id   e343389e7a896aac634c0f8dcc2fcc09
#
_cell.length_a   1.000
_cell.length_b   1.000
_cell.length_c   1.000
_cell.angle_alpha   90.00
_cell.angle_beta   90.00
_cell.angle_gamma   90.00
#
_symmetry.space_group_name_H-M   'P 1'
#
loop_
_entity.id
_entity.type
_entity.pdbx_description
1 polymer ?
#
loop_
_entity_poly.entity_id
_entity_poly.type
_entity_poly.pdbx_seq_one_letter_code
_entity_poly.pdbx_strand_id
1 'polypeptide(L)'
;LISKKHPDNCQLSTVNCQLSEFISDWKSASPYLEVQTSGSTGTPKRIMVRKEQMVNSARLTCDYLGLRQGDKALLCMPLRYIAGKMVVVRALVAGLVLIVREPSGHPLADVNEHLRFAAMIPLQVFNSLSVPQEASRLEDTDILIIGGGAIDKQLETALRKMKNTIYSTYGMTETLSHIALRRLNGTEASERYTPFPSVSISLSADHTLVIDAPQVCDETLVTNDVVELFPDGTFQIIGRKDNIINSGGIKIQTECVEKTLRSIISVNFALTAVPHPKFGEALVLLVEKDNEKKIDPKELEGQVKSVLPKYQQPKQILWIKALPLTQTGKISRAECRKLAAELVHY
;
A
#
# COMPACT_ATOMS: atom_id res chain seq x y z
N LEU A 1 5.16 -26.85 -9.54
CA LEU A 1 5.90 -26.39 -8.44
C LEU A 1 6.91 -25.33 -8.92
N ILE A 2 8.12 -25.51 -9.22
CA ILE A 2 9.01 -24.48 -9.77
C ILE A 2 9.35 -24.85 -11.21
N SER A 3 9.03 -23.97 -12.19
CA SER A 3 9.43 -24.22 -13.58
C SER A 3 10.96 -24.18 -13.68
N LYS A 4 11.59 -25.35 -13.84
CA LYS A 4 13.02 -25.46 -14.11
C LYS A 4 13.29 -25.02 -15.54
N LYS A 5 14.05 -23.94 -15.74
CA LYS A 5 14.78 -23.68 -16.99
C LYS A 5 16.22 -23.24 -16.69
N HIS A 6 17.11 -24.04 -17.24
CA HIS A 6 18.52 -24.00 -17.57
C HIS A 6 19.56 -24.28 -16.48
N PRO A 7 20.43 -25.29 -16.75
CA PRO A 7 21.66 -25.48 -16.05
C PRO A 7 22.76 -24.70 -16.80
N ASP A 8 23.26 -23.64 -16.19
CA ASP A 8 24.69 -23.29 -16.31
C ASP A 8 24.94 -22.00 -15.49
N ASN A 9 25.90 -22.09 -14.59
CA ASN A 9 26.42 -21.07 -13.67
C ASN A 9 25.49 -20.68 -12.49
N CYS A 10 25.55 -21.50 -11.47
CA CYS A 10 24.81 -21.32 -10.22
C CYS A 10 25.48 -20.27 -9.30
N GLN A 11 25.22 -19.00 -9.53
CA GLN A 11 24.89 -18.08 -8.45
C GLN A 11 23.37 -18.09 -8.36
N LEU A 12 22.81 -18.84 -7.39
CA LEU A 12 21.39 -18.78 -7.06
C LEU A 12 21.02 -17.30 -6.87
N SER A 13 20.02 -16.81 -7.61
CA SER A 13 19.54 -15.44 -7.43
C SER A 13 19.13 -15.21 -5.97
N THR A 14 19.25 -14.00 -5.48
CA THR A 14 18.93 -13.65 -4.07
C THR A 14 17.54 -14.11 -3.68
N VAL A 15 16.56 -13.97 -4.57
CA VAL A 15 15.17 -14.39 -4.30
C VAL A 15 15.05 -15.90 -4.21
N ASN A 16 15.80 -16.69 -4.98
CA ASN A 16 15.77 -18.15 -4.92
C ASN A 16 16.39 -18.66 -3.61
N CYS A 17 17.45 -18.05 -3.10
CA CYS A 17 18.01 -18.36 -1.78
C CYS A 17 16.97 -18.08 -0.69
N GLN A 18 16.36 -16.90 -0.67
CA GLN A 18 15.32 -16.54 0.29
C GLN A 18 14.09 -17.45 0.19
N LEU A 19 13.72 -17.90 -1.02
CA LEU A 19 12.63 -18.85 -1.22
C LEU A 19 12.96 -20.21 -0.65
N SER A 20 14.19 -20.70 -0.85
CA SER A 20 14.65 -21.98 -0.28
C SER A 20 14.69 -21.94 1.24
N GLU A 21 15.18 -20.85 1.83
CA GLU A 21 15.15 -20.62 3.28
C GLU A 21 13.71 -20.62 3.80
N PHE A 22 12.84 -19.83 3.20
CA PHE A 22 11.43 -19.76 3.59
C PHE A 22 10.73 -21.13 3.52
N ILE A 23 10.97 -21.91 2.46
CA ILE A 23 10.38 -23.27 2.33
C ILE A 23 10.94 -24.21 3.40
N SER A 24 12.23 -24.09 3.77
CA SER A 24 12.81 -24.85 4.88
C SER A 24 12.14 -24.51 6.20
N ASP A 25 11.99 -23.20 6.51
CA ASP A 25 11.31 -22.74 7.72
C ASP A 25 9.84 -23.14 7.74
N TRP A 26 9.17 -23.11 6.57
CA TRP A 26 7.78 -23.55 6.43
C TRP A 26 7.62 -25.02 6.75
N LYS A 27 8.55 -25.88 6.32
CA LYS A 27 8.55 -27.33 6.57
C LYS A 27 9.05 -27.70 7.96
N SER A 28 9.64 -26.80 8.70
CA SER A 28 10.11 -27.08 10.07
C SER A 28 8.95 -27.47 11.00
N ALA A 29 9.25 -28.20 12.06
CA ALA A 29 8.27 -28.61 13.07
C ALA A 29 7.69 -27.46 13.90
N SER A 30 8.31 -26.27 13.87
CA SER A 30 7.77 -25.08 14.55
C SER A 30 6.41 -24.68 13.98
N PRO A 31 5.38 -24.46 14.79
CA PRO A 31 4.09 -23.94 14.32
C PRO A 31 4.15 -22.42 14.03
N TYR A 32 5.29 -21.78 14.30
CA TYR A 32 5.49 -20.35 14.14
C TYR A 32 6.52 -20.04 13.06
N LEU A 33 6.40 -18.85 12.47
CA LEU A 33 7.37 -18.21 11.58
C LEU A 33 7.65 -16.79 12.04
N GLU A 34 8.91 -16.36 11.90
CA GLU A 34 9.28 -14.96 12.07
C GLU A 34 8.94 -14.15 10.82
N VAL A 35 8.28 -13.02 11.01
CA VAL A 35 8.01 -12.04 9.96
C VAL A 35 8.44 -10.65 10.42
N GLN A 36 8.79 -9.79 9.45
CA GLN A 36 9.22 -8.43 9.73
C GLN A 36 8.16 -7.44 9.24
N THR A 37 7.82 -6.46 10.09
CA THR A 37 6.96 -5.34 9.67
C THR A 37 7.73 -4.43 8.71
N SER A 38 7.01 -3.75 7.81
CA SER A 38 7.63 -2.82 6.84
C SER A 38 8.15 -1.51 7.46
N GLY A 39 7.89 -1.28 8.77
CA GLY A 39 8.39 -0.11 9.49
C GLY A 39 7.83 1.22 9.00
N SER A 40 6.58 1.25 8.51
CA SER A 40 5.93 2.49 8.01
C SER A 40 5.88 3.62 9.05
N THR A 41 5.99 3.30 10.34
CA THR A 41 5.94 4.25 11.46
C THR A 41 7.21 4.24 12.33
N GLY A 42 8.26 3.52 11.94
CA GLY A 42 9.49 3.43 12.73
C GLY A 42 10.41 2.26 12.38
N THR A 43 11.23 1.83 13.34
CA THR A 43 12.13 0.69 13.16
C THR A 43 11.33 -0.59 12.89
N PRO A 44 11.69 -1.38 11.85
CA PRO A 44 11.04 -2.66 11.56
C PRO A 44 11.05 -3.59 12.77
N LYS A 45 9.89 -4.12 13.14
CA LYS A 45 9.75 -5.07 14.26
C LYS A 45 9.67 -6.49 13.69
N ARG A 46 10.26 -7.43 14.43
CA ARG A 46 10.11 -8.86 14.19
C ARG A 46 8.97 -9.39 15.04
N ILE A 47 8.05 -10.12 14.45
CA ILE A 47 6.93 -10.75 15.14
C ILE A 47 6.86 -12.22 14.76
N MET A 48 6.42 -13.06 15.71
CA MET A 48 6.16 -14.49 15.47
C MET A 48 4.70 -14.64 15.07
N VAL A 49 4.46 -15.31 13.96
CA VAL A 49 3.10 -15.57 13.43
C VAL A 49 2.86 -17.06 13.31
N ARG A 50 1.62 -17.49 13.49
CA ARG A 50 1.25 -18.92 13.37
C ARG A 50 1.13 -19.30 11.89
N LYS A 51 1.75 -20.43 11.51
CA LYS A 51 1.62 -21.01 10.16
C LYS A 51 0.17 -21.32 9.80
N GLU A 52 -0.61 -21.81 10.76
CA GLU A 52 -2.04 -22.06 10.58
C GLU A 52 -2.82 -20.81 10.16
N GLN A 53 -2.58 -19.68 10.81
CA GLN A 53 -3.19 -18.40 10.46
C GLN A 53 -2.76 -17.92 9.07
N MET A 54 -1.50 -18.16 8.69
CA MET A 54 -1.03 -17.87 7.33
C MET A 54 -1.76 -18.73 6.28
N VAL A 55 -2.00 -20.00 6.59
CA VAL A 55 -2.80 -20.91 5.72
C VAL A 55 -4.22 -20.38 5.60
N ASN A 56 -4.85 -19.99 6.69
CA ASN A 56 -6.22 -19.44 6.69
C ASN A 56 -6.31 -18.14 5.86
N SER A 57 -5.38 -17.21 6.06
CA SER A 57 -5.29 -15.99 5.27
C SER A 57 -5.09 -16.26 3.77
N ALA A 58 -4.29 -17.27 3.44
CA ALA A 58 -4.09 -17.69 2.05
C ALA A 58 -5.37 -18.27 1.45
N ARG A 59 -6.09 -19.11 2.19
CA ARG A 59 -7.39 -19.70 1.76
C ARG A 59 -8.41 -18.60 1.50
N LEU A 60 -8.59 -17.66 2.44
CA LEU A 60 -9.52 -16.54 2.26
C LEU A 60 -9.27 -15.78 0.94
N THR A 61 -8.00 -15.50 0.63
CA THR A 61 -7.64 -14.86 -0.64
C THR A 61 -7.91 -15.74 -1.85
N CYS A 62 -7.46 -17.01 -1.79
CA CYS A 62 -7.58 -17.93 -2.93
C CYS A 62 -9.04 -18.22 -3.26
N ASP A 63 -9.87 -18.46 -2.24
CA ASP A 63 -11.29 -18.71 -2.40
C ASP A 63 -12.03 -17.50 -2.97
N TYR A 64 -11.76 -16.29 -2.43
CA TYR A 64 -12.36 -15.04 -2.91
C TYR A 64 -12.01 -14.74 -4.37
N LEU A 65 -10.74 -14.97 -4.75
CA LEU A 65 -10.25 -14.69 -6.11
C LEU A 65 -10.41 -15.89 -7.07
N GLY A 66 -10.91 -17.01 -6.60
CA GLY A 66 -11.09 -18.23 -7.40
C GLY A 66 -9.78 -18.81 -7.94
N LEU A 67 -8.69 -18.71 -7.17
CA LEU A 67 -7.38 -19.26 -7.56
C LEU A 67 -7.36 -20.78 -7.37
N ARG A 68 -6.82 -21.50 -8.37
CA ARG A 68 -6.86 -22.95 -8.45
C ARG A 68 -5.49 -23.55 -8.73
N GLN A 69 -5.39 -24.87 -8.51
CA GLN A 69 -4.18 -25.61 -8.82
C GLN A 69 -3.77 -25.42 -10.28
N GLY A 70 -2.50 -25.14 -10.51
CA GLY A 70 -1.91 -24.90 -11.83
C GLY A 70 -1.95 -23.45 -12.30
N ASP A 71 -2.72 -22.58 -11.65
CA ASP A 71 -2.72 -21.14 -11.95
C ASP A 71 -1.33 -20.55 -11.75
N LYS A 72 -0.87 -19.69 -12.68
CA LYS A 72 0.43 -19.05 -12.58
C LYS A 72 0.33 -17.75 -11.76
N ALA A 73 1.18 -17.64 -10.76
CA ALA A 73 1.25 -16.50 -9.86
C ALA A 73 2.64 -15.86 -9.87
N LEU A 74 2.70 -14.53 -9.97
CA LEU A 74 3.96 -13.78 -9.95
C LEU A 74 4.45 -13.57 -8.51
N LEU A 75 5.68 -13.99 -8.23
CA LEU A 75 6.44 -13.63 -7.03
C LEU A 75 7.50 -12.60 -7.41
N CYS A 76 7.27 -11.33 -7.09
CA CYS A 76 8.14 -10.18 -7.39
C CYS A 76 8.39 -9.28 -6.19
N MET A 77 8.05 -9.74 -4.99
CA MET A 77 8.24 -9.01 -3.73
C MET A 77 9.28 -9.70 -2.84
N PRO A 78 10.05 -8.93 -2.04
CA PRO A 78 11.04 -9.50 -1.14
C PRO A 78 10.40 -10.42 -0.09
N LEU A 79 10.98 -11.63 0.08
CA LEU A 79 10.50 -12.61 1.07
C LEU A 79 10.81 -12.24 2.53
N ARG A 80 11.63 -11.21 2.77
CA ARG A 80 11.80 -10.66 4.13
C ARG A 80 10.52 -10.03 4.68
N TYR A 81 9.61 -9.58 3.81
CA TYR A 81 8.34 -8.99 4.20
C TYR A 81 7.19 -9.99 4.06
N ILE A 82 6.14 -9.79 4.87
CA ILE A 82 4.96 -10.65 4.89
C ILE A 82 4.29 -10.75 3.52
N ALA A 83 4.27 -9.68 2.73
CA ALA A 83 3.63 -9.66 1.42
C ALA A 83 4.24 -10.71 0.46
N GLY A 84 5.58 -10.79 0.35
CA GLY A 84 6.25 -11.81 -0.45
C GLY A 84 6.01 -13.23 0.08
N LYS A 85 6.13 -13.41 1.41
CA LYS A 85 5.85 -14.69 2.07
C LYS A 85 4.44 -15.20 1.76
N MET A 86 3.43 -14.32 1.81
CA MET A 86 2.04 -14.71 1.57
C MET A 86 1.75 -15.07 0.10
N VAL A 87 2.51 -14.58 -0.88
CA VAL A 87 2.42 -15.10 -2.25
C VAL A 87 2.83 -16.55 -2.30
N VAL A 88 3.94 -16.91 -1.63
CA VAL A 88 4.41 -18.30 -1.55
C VAL A 88 3.41 -19.19 -0.79
N VAL A 89 2.87 -18.72 0.33
CA VAL A 89 1.87 -19.49 1.10
C VAL A 89 0.61 -19.75 0.28
N ARG A 90 0.11 -18.76 -0.49
CA ARG A 90 -1.01 -18.97 -1.43
C ARG A 90 -0.68 -20.04 -2.46
N ALA A 91 0.54 -20.01 -3.02
CA ALA A 91 0.97 -21.01 -3.98
C ALA A 91 1.03 -22.42 -3.36
N LEU A 92 1.50 -22.55 -2.11
CA LEU A 92 1.51 -23.83 -1.39
C LEU A 92 0.11 -24.34 -1.08
N VAL A 93 -0.80 -23.47 -0.68
CA VAL A 93 -2.18 -23.83 -0.26
C VAL A 93 -3.06 -24.17 -1.46
N ALA A 94 -3.02 -23.37 -2.52
CA ALA A 94 -3.86 -23.54 -3.70
C ALA A 94 -3.18 -24.34 -4.83
N GLY A 95 -1.91 -24.73 -4.68
CA GLY A 95 -1.18 -25.47 -5.71
C GLY A 95 -0.81 -24.61 -6.93
N LEU A 96 -0.53 -23.29 -6.72
CA LEU A 96 -0.19 -22.41 -7.82
C LEU A 96 1.24 -22.66 -8.34
N VAL A 97 1.48 -22.30 -9.58
CA VAL A 97 2.81 -22.30 -10.20
C VAL A 97 3.43 -20.91 -10.05
N LEU A 98 4.51 -20.82 -9.28
CA LEU A 98 5.20 -19.53 -9.07
C LEU A 98 6.09 -19.19 -10.26
N ILE A 99 5.87 -18.01 -10.82
CA ILE A 99 6.78 -17.30 -11.73
C ILE A 99 7.60 -16.36 -10.87
N VAL A 100 8.86 -16.75 -10.61
CA VAL A 100 9.73 -16.03 -9.66
C VAL A 100 10.54 -14.98 -10.42
N ARG A 101 10.55 -13.76 -9.92
CA ARG A 101 11.36 -12.64 -10.41
C ARG A 101 12.05 -11.92 -9.25
N GLU A 102 13.27 -11.41 -9.50
CA GLU A 102 13.95 -10.57 -8.50
C GLU A 102 13.09 -9.33 -8.20
N PRO A 103 12.96 -8.97 -6.92
CA PRO A 103 12.25 -7.74 -6.55
C PRO A 103 12.87 -6.51 -7.20
N SER A 104 12.11 -5.85 -8.04
CA SER A 104 12.53 -4.66 -8.77
C SER A 104 11.36 -3.69 -8.99
N GLY A 105 11.65 -2.51 -9.53
CA GLY A 105 10.62 -1.56 -9.97
C GLY A 105 9.89 -1.99 -11.24
N HIS A 106 10.45 -2.95 -12.01
CA HIS A 106 9.96 -3.44 -13.29
C HIS A 106 9.80 -4.97 -13.28
N PRO A 107 8.89 -5.52 -12.47
CA PRO A 107 8.79 -6.96 -12.24
C PRO A 107 8.25 -7.75 -13.45
N LEU A 108 7.66 -7.07 -14.42
CA LEU A 108 7.08 -7.67 -15.61
C LEU A 108 8.04 -7.63 -16.83
N ALA A 109 9.24 -7.05 -16.71
CA ALA A 109 10.16 -6.86 -17.84
C ALA A 109 10.45 -8.16 -18.62
N ASP A 110 10.62 -9.29 -17.93
CA ASP A 110 10.98 -10.58 -18.53
C ASP A 110 9.90 -11.66 -18.34
N VAL A 111 8.65 -11.28 -18.03
CA VAL A 111 7.54 -12.22 -17.90
C VAL A 111 6.92 -12.47 -19.26
N ASN A 112 7.00 -13.69 -19.76
CA ASN A 112 6.42 -14.10 -21.03
C ASN A 112 5.23 -15.05 -20.87
N GLU A 113 4.98 -15.49 -19.65
CA GLU A 113 3.87 -16.38 -19.29
C GLU A 113 2.60 -15.56 -19.04
N HIS A 114 1.46 -16.06 -19.49
CA HIS A 114 0.17 -15.55 -19.02
C HIS A 114 0.04 -15.79 -17.52
N LEU A 115 -0.31 -14.77 -16.76
CA LEU A 115 -0.45 -14.81 -15.31
C LEU A 115 -1.94 -14.83 -14.92
N ARG A 116 -2.31 -15.82 -14.12
CA ARG A 116 -3.62 -15.80 -13.47
C ARG A 116 -3.66 -14.77 -12.32
N PHE A 117 -2.55 -14.61 -11.61
CA PHE A 117 -2.51 -13.78 -10.40
C PHE A 117 -1.18 -13.02 -10.26
N ALA A 118 -1.27 -11.75 -9.93
CA ALA A 118 -0.13 -10.96 -9.49
C ALA A 118 -0.47 -10.11 -8.26
N ALA A 119 0.49 -10.00 -7.33
CA ALA A 119 0.44 -9.08 -6.20
C ALA A 119 1.60 -8.10 -6.31
N MET A 120 1.30 -6.80 -6.40
CA MET A 120 2.29 -5.75 -6.65
C MET A 120 2.07 -4.56 -5.72
N ILE A 121 3.10 -3.72 -5.58
CA ILE A 121 2.96 -2.41 -4.90
C ILE A 121 2.64 -1.32 -5.92
N PRO A 122 2.04 -0.18 -5.51
CA PRO A 122 1.68 0.91 -6.43
C PRO A 122 2.83 1.39 -7.32
N LEU A 123 4.05 1.48 -6.78
CA LEU A 123 5.24 1.88 -7.54
C LEU A 123 5.57 0.92 -8.69
N GLN A 124 5.49 -0.39 -8.46
CA GLN A 124 5.72 -1.39 -9.49
C GLN A 124 4.69 -1.27 -10.62
N VAL A 125 3.42 -1.09 -10.25
CA VAL A 125 2.34 -0.93 -11.22
C VAL A 125 2.52 0.36 -12.02
N PHE A 126 2.84 1.47 -11.36
CA PHE A 126 3.13 2.75 -12.02
C PHE A 126 4.26 2.63 -13.04
N ASN A 127 5.38 2.01 -12.65
CA ASN A 127 6.53 1.81 -13.53
C ASN A 127 6.18 0.89 -14.70
N SER A 128 5.48 -0.22 -14.46
CA SER A 128 5.05 -1.15 -15.51
C SER A 128 4.12 -0.48 -16.52
N LEU A 129 3.23 0.42 -16.08
CA LEU A 129 2.36 1.19 -16.99
C LEU A 129 3.13 2.19 -17.86
N SER A 130 4.31 2.64 -17.44
CA SER A 130 5.15 3.57 -18.20
C SER A 130 5.93 2.89 -19.34
N VAL A 131 6.00 1.55 -19.36
CA VAL A 131 6.70 0.75 -20.36
C VAL A 131 5.68 -0.05 -21.19
N PRO A 132 5.51 0.20 -22.50
CA PRO A 132 4.44 -0.41 -23.30
C PRO A 132 4.37 -1.94 -23.23
N GLN A 133 5.53 -2.61 -23.22
CA GLN A 133 5.58 -4.08 -23.13
C GLN A 133 5.11 -4.59 -21.75
N GLU A 134 5.51 -3.94 -20.69
CA GLU A 134 5.06 -4.29 -19.33
C GLU A 134 3.59 -3.95 -19.12
N ALA A 135 3.12 -2.82 -19.67
CA ALA A 135 1.70 -2.44 -19.61
C ALA A 135 0.82 -3.51 -20.28
N SER A 136 1.24 -4.04 -21.45
CA SER A 136 0.54 -5.14 -22.10
C SER A 136 0.51 -6.41 -21.25
N ARG A 137 1.63 -6.77 -20.62
CA ARG A 137 1.73 -7.94 -19.72
C ARG A 137 0.89 -7.76 -18.46
N LEU A 138 0.83 -6.54 -17.94
CA LEU A 138 -0.01 -6.20 -16.80
C LEU A 138 -1.50 -6.36 -17.15
N GLU A 139 -1.90 -5.93 -18.34
CA GLU A 139 -3.28 -6.09 -18.83
C GLU A 139 -3.63 -7.55 -19.14
N ASP A 140 -2.65 -8.38 -19.56
CA ASP A 140 -2.80 -9.83 -19.81
C ASP A 140 -2.80 -10.65 -18.50
N THR A 141 -2.59 -10.02 -17.35
CA THR A 141 -2.71 -10.69 -16.03
C THR A 141 -4.18 -10.68 -15.61
N ASP A 142 -4.80 -11.85 -15.40
CA ASP A 142 -6.23 -11.96 -15.11
C ASP A 142 -6.63 -11.18 -13.85
N ILE A 143 -5.88 -11.38 -12.75
CA ILE A 143 -6.17 -10.77 -11.44
C ILE A 143 -4.92 -10.09 -10.91
N LEU A 144 -5.03 -8.80 -10.68
CA LEU A 144 -4.00 -7.99 -10.04
C LEU A 144 -4.51 -7.50 -8.69
N ILE A 145 -3.78 -7.77 -7.61
CA ILE A 145 -3.98 -7.10 -6.33
C ILE A 145 -2.86 -6.10 -6.07
N ILE A 146 -3.22 -4.91 -5.61
CA ILE A 146 -2.28 -3.82 -5.34
C ILE A 146 -2.34 -3.48 -3.86
N GLY A 147 -1.21 -3.60 -3.18
CA GLY A 147 -1.13 -3.39 -1.74
C GLY A 147 0.14 -2.71 -1.28
N GLY A 148 0.29 -2.57 0.04
CA GLY A 148 1.48 -1.99 0.64
C GLY A 148 1.55 -0.46 0.59
N GLY A 149 0.63 0.24 -0.05
CA GLY A 149 0.56 1.70 -0.11
C GLY A 149 -0.75 2.22 -0.67
N ALA A 150 -1.01 3.50 -0.48
CA ALA A 150 -2.14 4.16 -1.11
C ALA A 150 -1.93 4.26 -2.63
N ILE A 151 -3.00 4.07 -3.38
CA ILE A 151 -3.02 4.27 -4.84
C ILE A 151 -3.45 5.72 -5.07
N ASP A 152 -2.60 6.49 -5.75
CA ASP A 152 -2.95 7.86 -6.09
C ASP A 152 -4.00 7.92 -7.20
N LYS A 153 -4.66 9.08 -7.34
CA LYS A 153 -5.77 9.27 -8.28
C LYS A 153 -5.33 9.12 -9.75
N GLN A 154 -4.10 9.47 -10.09
CA GLN A 154 -3.59 9.35 -11.46
C GLN A 154 -3.41 7.89 -11.84
N LEU A 155 -2.77 7.11 -10.95
CA LEU A 155 -2.62 5.67 -11.13
C LEU A 155 -3.99 4.98 -11.18
N GLU A 156 -4.90 5.31 -10.25
CA GLU A 156 -6.25 4.74 -10.24
C GLU A 156 -7.02 5.05 -11.55
N THR A 157 -6.89 6.26 -12.08
CA THR A 157 -7.51 6.65 -13.36
C THR A 157 -6.96 5.83 -14.53
N ALA A 158 -5.67 5.51 -14.53
CA ALA A 158 -5.08 4.63 -15.54
C ALA A 158 -5.60 3.19 -15.40
N LEU A 159 -5.63 2.66 -14.16
CA LEU A 159 -6.12 1.31 -13.87
C LEU A 159 -7.60 1.12 -14.22
N ARG A 160 -8.43 2.14 -14.06
CA ARG A 160 -9.86 2.09 -14.43
C ARG A 160 -10.11 1.78 -15.90
N LYS A 161 -9.14 2.03 -16.78
CA LYS A 161 -9.23 1.76 -18.21
C LYS A 161 -8.84 0.33 -18.60
N MET A 162 -8.22 -0.41 -17.69
CA MET A 162 -7.77 -1.77 -17.94
C MET A 162 -8.93 -2.76 -17.88
N LYS A 163 -8.79 -3.89 -18.61
CA LYS A 163 -9.86 -4.89 -18.75
C LYS A 163 -9.79 -6.03 -17.74
N ASN A 164 -8.61 -6.30 -17.21
CA ASN A 164 -8.39 -7.34 -16.21
C ASN A 164 -9.02 -6.99 -14.85
N THR A 165 -9.02 -7.94 -13.93
CA THR A 165 -9.60 -7.74 -12.59
C THR A 165 -8.58 -7.12 -11.64
N ILE A 166 -8.83 -5.90 -11.18
CA ILE A 166 -7.87 -5.17 -10.34
C ILE A 166 -8.49 -4.79 -8.99
N TYR A 167 -7.78 -5.13 -7.90
CA TYR A 167 -8.17 -4.78 -6.55
C TYR A 167 -7.10 -3.97 -5.82
N SER A 168 -7.52 -3.01 -5.02
CA SER A 168 -6.72 -2.48 -3.91
C SER A 168 -6.93 -3.35 -2.68
N THR A 169 -5.88 -3.62 -1.91
CA THR A 169 -5.94 -4.43 -0.69
C THR A 169 -5.88 -3.56 0.55
N TYR A 170 -6.62 -3.95 1.58
CA TYR A 170 -6.49 -3.40 2.93
C TYR A 170 -6.11 -4.50 3.92
N GLY A 171 -5.04 -4.27 4.67
CA GLY A 171 -4.52 -5.17 5.69
C GLY A 171 -3.18 -4.68 6.22
N MET A 172 -2.66 -5.40 7.18
CA MET A 172 -1.41 -5.08 7.88
C MET A 172 -0.64 -6.36 8.22
N THR A 173 0.54 -6.23 8.80
CA THR A 173 1.36 -7.41 9.18
C THR A 173 0.65 -8.24 10.24
N GLU A 174 -0.06 -7.59 11.14
CA GLU A 174 -0.80 -8.19 12.25
C GLU A 174 -1.99 -9.04 11.75
N THR A 175 -2.56 -8.71 10.59
CA THR A 175 -3.55 -9.54 9.89
C THR A 175 -2.94 -10.48 8.85
N LEU A 176 -1.59 -10.61 8.83
CA LEU A 176 -0.78 -11.43 7.93
C LEU A 176 -0.83 -10.99 6.47
N SER A 177 -1.97 -10.57 6.00
CA SER A 177 -2.22 -10.07 4.66
C SER A 177 -3.44 -9.15 4.68
N HIS A 178 -4.06 -8.97 3.51
CA HIS A 178 -5.28 -8.20 3.41
C HIS A 178 -6.48 -8.95 4.01
N ILE A 179 -7.37 -8.21 4.62
CA ILE A 179 -8.64 -8.68 5.18
C ILE A 179 -9.84 -8.09 4.43
N ALA A 180 -9.58 -7.15 3.53
CA ALA A 180 -10.59 -6.53 2.69
C ALA A 180 -10.01 -6.17 1.32
N LEU A 181 -10.87 -6.14 0.32
CA LEU A 181 -10.56 -5.80 -1.07
C LEU A 181 -11.48 -4.70 -1.58
N ARG A 182 -10.93 -3.81 -2.41
CA ARG A 182 -11.67 -2.76 -3.12
C ARG A 182 -11.46 -2.94 -4.61
N ARG A 183 -12.53 -3.15 -5.37
CA ARG A 183 -12.47 -3.23 -6.83
C ARG A 183 -12.11 -1.86 -7.41
N LEU A 184 -11.09 -1.80 -8.29
CA LEU A 184 -10.62 -0.54 -8.86
C LEU A 184 -11.21 -0.22 -10.22
N ASN A 185 -11.63 -1.23 -10.98
CA ASN A 185 -12.05 -1.09 -12.37
C ASN A 185 -13.28 -1.93 -12.70
N GLY A 186 -13.84 -1.73 -13.91
CA GLY A 186 -15.06 -2.41 -14.36
C GLY A 186 -16.33 -1.83 -13.71
N THR A 187 -17.44 -2.52 -13.90
CA THR A 187 -18.76 -2.11 -13.39
C THR A 187 -18.87 -2.15 -11.87
N GLU A 188 -18.00 -2.94 -11.22
CA GLU A 188 -17.96 -3.11 -9.77
C GLU A 188 -16.95 -2.17 -9.07
N ALA A 189 -16.38 -1.22 -9.82
CA ALA A 189 -15.43 -0.25 -9.26
C ALA A 189 -16.06 0.54 -8.11
N SER A 190 -15.36 0.61 -6.98
CA SER A 190 -15.84 1.23 -5.74
C SER A 190 -14.74 2.03 -5.05
N GLU A 191 -15.13 3.02 -4.25
CA GLU A 191 -14.24 3.67 -3.29
C GLU A 191 -14.20 2.92 -1.95
N ARG A 192 -15.04 1.88 -1.77
CA ARG A 192 -15.22 1.16 -0.53
C ARG A 192 -14.52 -0.19 -0.57
N TYR A 193 -13.98 -0.60 0.58
CA TYR A 193 -13.42 -1.91 0.81
C TYR A 193 -14.51 -2.86 1.32
N THR A 194 -14.54 -4.06 0.78
CA THR A 194 -15.40 -5.16 1.22
C THR A 194 -14.55 -6.11 2.06
N PRO A 195 -14.83 -6.28 3.35
CA PRO A 195 -14.17 -7.28 4.20
C PRO A 195 -14.44 -8.70 3.70
N PHE A 196 -13.52 -9.63 3.96
CA PHE A 196 -13.81 -11.05 3.77
C PHE A 196 -14.94 -11.52 4.71
N PRO A 197 -15.73 -12.54 4.33
CA PRO A 197 -16.91 -12.97 5.10
C PRO A 197 -16.63 -13.33 6.58
N SER A 198 -15.40 -13.77 6.88
CA SER A 198 -14.98 -14.14 8.25
C SER A 198 -14.38 -12.98 9.05
N VAL A 199 -14.43 -11.76 8.52
CA VAL A 199 -13.87 -10.56 9.15
C VAL A 199 -15.00 -9.65 9.59
N SER A 200 -15.07 -9.36 10.88
CA SER A 200 -15.97 -8.36 11.44
C SER A 200 -15.22 -7.05 11.64
N ILE A 201 -15.89 -5.96 11.33
CA ILE A 201 -15.33 -4.61 11.50
C ILE A 201 -16.29 -3.72 12.30
N SER A 202 -15.73 -2.82 13.08
CA SER A 202 -16.48 -1.82 13.85
C SER A 202 -15.68 -0.54 14.02
N LEU A 203 -16.25 0.47 14.66
CA LEU A 203 -15.55 1.72 14.97
C LEU A 203 -15.17 1.77 16.46
N SER A 204 -13.97 2.28 16.72
CA SER A 204 -13.58 2.71 18.06
C SER A 204 -14.27 4.03 18.44
N ALA A 205 -14.13 4.46 19.71
CA ALA A 205 -14.60 5.77 20.15
C ALA A 205 -13.98 6.96 19.38
N ASP A 206 -12.80 6.76 18.79
CA ASP A 206 -12.11 7.75 17.96
C ASP A 206 -12.42 7.64 16.46
N HIS A 207 -13.44 6.88 16.08
CA HIS A 207 -13.80 6.60 14.69
C HIS A 207 -12.70 5.91 13.88
N THR A 208 -11.80 5.17 14.54
CA THR A 208 -10.81 4.34 13.86
C THR A 208 -11.34 2.92 13.68
N LEU A 209 -10.86 2.24 12.63
CA LEU A 209 -11.27 0.89 12.31
C LEU A 209 -10.82 -0.09 13.38
N VAL A 210 -11.76 -0.89 13.87
CA VAL A 210 -11.54 -2.04 14.73
C VAL A 210 -11.78 -3.29 13.89
N ILE A 211 -10.82 -4.23 13.93
CA ILE A 211 -10.84 -5.47 13.13
C ILE A 211 -10.91 -6.65 14.08
N ASP A 212 -11.90 -7.50 13.89
CA ASP A 212 -11.99 -8.82 14.50
C ASP A 212 -11.93 -9.87 13.39
N ALA A 213 -10.82 -10.60 13.34
CA ALA A 213 -10.51 -11.57 12.29
C ALA A 213 -9.90 -12.85 12.88
N PRO A 214 -10.65 -13.65 13.65
CA PRO A 214 -10.13 -14.72 14.50
C PRO A 214 -9.42 -15.85 13.72
N GLN A 215 -9.68 -15.98 12.42
CA GLN A 215 -8.98 -16.96 11.57
C GLN A 215 -7.52 -16.56 11.29
N VAL A 216 -7.17 -15.27 11.36
CA VAL A 216 -5.87 -14.73 10.95
C VAL A 216 -5.17 -13.96 12.06
N CYS A 217 -5.89 -13.54 13.09
CA CYS A 217 -5.36 -12.81 14.24
C CYS A 217 -6.10 -13.23 15.52
N ASP A 218 -5.37 -13.47 16.62
CA ASP A 218 -5.98 -13.88 17.89
C ASP A 218 -6.65 -12.74 18.65
N GLU A 219 -6.20 -11.51 18.38
CA GLU A 219 -6.64 -10.32 19.09
C GLU A 219 -7.48 -9.42 18.20
N THR A 220 -8.45 -8.76 18.80
CA THR A 220 -9.16 -7.65 18.15
C THR A 220 -8.19 -6.47 17.98
N LEU A 221 -7.99 -6.04 16.76
CA LEU A 221 -7.05 -4.97 16.43
C LEU A 221 -7.75 -3.62 16.37
N VAL A 222 -7.30 -2.67 17.17
CA VAL A 222 -7.71 -1.26 17.06
C VAL A 222 -6.66 -0.54 16.24
N THR A 223 -7.05 -0.11 15.04
CA THR A 223 -6.13 0.56 14.11
C THR A 223 -6.06 2.06 14.38
N ASN A 224 -5.13 2.73 13.69
CA ASN A 224 -5.11 4.20 13.60
C ASN A 224 -5.77 4.72 12.31
N ASP A 225 -6.40 3.84 11.52
CA ASP A 225 -7.06 4.22 10.27
C ASP A 225 -8.46 4.75 10.56
N VAL A 226 -8.69 6.02 10.28
CA VAL A 226 -10.01 6.67 10.39
C VAL A 226 -10.84 6.25 9.18
N VAL A 227 -12.02 5.72 9.43
CA VAL A 227 -12.87 5.17 8.38
C VAL A 227 -14.31 5.63 8.50
N GLU A 228 -15.03 5.56 7.39
CA GLU A 228 -16.48 5.60 7.34
C GLU A 228 -17.00 4.19 7.11
N LEU A 229 -17.91 3.71 7.97
CA LEU A 229 -18.60 2.43 7.82
C LEU A 229 -19.95 2.64 7.14
N PHE A 230 -20.31 1.71 6.27
CA PHE A 230 -21.60 1.73 5.56
C PHE A 230 -22.52 0.58 6.03
N PRO A 231 -23.85 0.75 5.89
CA PRO A 231 -24.82 -0.27 6.35
C PRO A 231 -24.68 -1.64 5.68
N ASP A 232 -24.05 -1.70 4.50
CA ASP A 232 -23.77 -2.93 3.77
C ASP A 232 -22.51 -3.68 4.27
N GLY A 233 -21.89 -3.20 5.35
CA GLY A 233 -20.67 -3.78 5.92
C GLY A 233 -19.39 -3.39 5.19
N THR A 234 -19.46 -2.53 4.19
CA THR A 234 -18.26 -1.97 3.53
C THR A 234 -17.72 -0.77 4.29
N PHE A 235 -16.46 -0.38 4.01
CA PHE A 235 -15.85 0.79 4.63
C PHE A 235 -14.98 1.58 3.65
N GLN A 236 -14.85 2.87 3.92
CA GLN A 236 -13.94 3.75 3.19
C GLN A 236 -12.90 4.33 4.14
N ILE A 237 -11.63 4.31 3.71
CA ILE A 237 -10.54 4.93 4.47
C ILE A 237 -10.57 6.44 4.23
N ILE A 238 -10.68 7.21 5.30
CA ILE A 238 -10.66 8.67 5.29
C ILE A 238 -9.23 9.19 5.50
N GLY A 239 -8.45 8.52 6.37
CA GLY A 239 -7.07 8.86 6.66
C GLY A 239 -6.57 8.16 7.91
N ARG A 240 -5.56 8.74 8.57
CA ARG A 240 -4.98 8.18 9.79
C ARG A 240 -5.09 9.15 10.96
N LYS A 241 -5.39 8.61 12.14
CA LYS A 241 -5.42 9.36 13.40
C LYS A 241 -4.08 10.06 13.68
N ASP A 242 -2.95 9.39 13.38
CA ASP A 242 -1.60 9.91 13.56
C ASP A 242 -1.29 11.13 12.69
N ASN A 243 -2.04 11.32 11.60
CA ASN A 243 -1.84 12.41 10.63
C ASN A 243 -2.83 13.56 10.83
N ILE A 244 -3.68 13.50 11.87
CA ILE A 244 -4.57 14.61 12.21
C ILE A 244 -3.73 15.76 12.77
N ILE A 245 -3.87 16.93 12.17
CA ILE A 245 -3.25 18.17 12.62
C ILE A 245 -4.29 18.96 13.43
N ASN A 246 -3.92 19.39 14.65
CA ASN A 246 -4.78 20.19 15.49
C ASN A 246 -4.36 21.67 15.42
N SER A 247 -4.99 22.41 14.52
CA SER A 247 -4.67 23.84 14.29
C SER A 247 -5.76 24.73 14.85
N GLY A 248 -5.45 25.46 15.91
CA GLY A 248 -6.40 26.36 16.54
C GLY A 248 -7.66 25.68 17.10
N GLY A 249 -7.52 24.43 17.58
CA GLY A 249 -8.63 23.61 18.08
C GLY A 249 -9.42 22.87 17.00
N ILE A 250 -9.08 23.07 15.73
CA ILE A 250 -9.73 22.35 14.60
C ILE A 250 -8.88 21.13 14.22
N LYS A 251 -9.49 19.95 14.26
CA LYS A 251 -8.88 18.70 13.80
C LYS A 251 -8.95 18.63 12.28
N ILE A 252 -7.80 18.59 11.61
CA ILE A 252 -7.67 18.60 10.16
C ILE A 252 -7.06 17.26 9.73
N GLN A 253 -7.83 16.48 8.94
CA GLN A 253 -7.35 15.24 8.36
C GLN A 253 -6.49 15.55 7.15
N THR A 254 -5.19 15.28 7.22
CA THR A 254 -4.22 15.65 6.16
C THR A 254 -4.55 15.00 4.83
N GLU A 255 -4.97 13.74 4.84
CA GLU A 255 -5.29 12.99 3.62
C GLU A 255 -6.47 13.60 2.86
N CYS A 256 -7.48 14.11 3.56
CA CYS A 256 -8.61 14.81 2.94
C CYS A 256 -8.16 16.10 2.23
N VAL A 257 -7.31 16.89 2.89
CA VAL A 257 -6.76 18.12 2.31
C VAL A 257 -5.86 17.79 1.13
N GLU A 258 -4.98 16.80 1.25
CA GLU A 258 -4.11 16.35 0.16
C GLU A 258 -4.92 15.83 -1.03
N LYS A 259 -6.02 15.08 -0.79
CA LYS A 259 -6.92 14.63 -1.85
C LYS A 259 -7.49 15.80 -2.65
N THR A 260 -7.86 16.89 -1.98
CA THR A 260 -8.33 18.12 -2.64
C THR A 260 -7.20 18.80 -3.42
N LEU A 261 -6.02 18.94 -2.81
CA LEU A 261 -4.86 19.60 -3.45
C LEU A 261 -4.32 18.83 -4.67
N ARG A 262 -4.51 17.51 -4.74
CA ARG A 262 -4.12 16.71 -5.92
C ARG A 262 -4.81 17.14 -7.22
N SER A 263 -5.93 17.83 -7.15
CA SER A 263 -6.61 18.36 -8.34
C SER A 263 -5.89 19.56 -8.98
N ILE A 264 -5.03 20.24 -8.22
CA ILE A 264 -4.33 21.47 -8.65
C ILE A 264 -2.80 21.33 -8.63
N ILE A 265 -2.24 20.37 -7.89
CA ILE A 265 -0.79 20.17 -7.78
C ILE A 265 -0.41 18.88 -8.52
N SER A 266 0.36 19.02 -9.59
CA SER A 266 0.80 17.93 -10.46
C SER A 266 2.16 17.32 -10.11
N VAL A 267 2.86 17.90 -9.12
CA VAL A 267 4.14 17.40 -8.59
C VAL A 267 3.92 16.72 -7.24
N ASN A 268 4.96 16.07 -6.71
CA ASN A 268 4.88 15.48 -5.38
C ASN A 268 4.78 16.55 -4.31
N PHE A 269 3.89 16.33 -3.34
CA PHE A 269 3.73 17.21 -2.20
C PHE A 269 3.26 16.44 -0.97
N ALA A 270 3.43 17.02 0.20
CA ALA A 270 2.90 16.52 1.46
C ALA A 270 2.43 17.68 2.35
N LEU A 271 1.27 17.48 2.99
CA LEU A 271 0.82 18.39 4.05
C LEU A 271 1.39 17.90 5.39
N THR A 272 1.96 18.84 6.15
CA THR A 272 2.50 18.57 7.48
C THR A 272 2.19 19.72 8.42
N ALA A 273 2.66 19.65 9.66
CA ALA A 273 2.50 20.72 10.63
C ALA A 273 3.80 21.01 11.38
N VAL A 274 3.90 22.24 11.83
CA VAL A 274 4.96 22.69 12.75
C VAL A 274 4.34 23.32 13.99
N PRO A 275 5.02 23.32 15.16
CA PRO A 275 4.56 24.04 16.33
C PRO A 275 4.35 25.52 16.01
N HIS A 276 3.25 26.10 16.54
CA HIS A 276 2.92 27.50 16.33
C HIS A 276 2.37 28.13 17.61
N PRO A 277 2.88 29.30 18.08
CA PRO A 277 2.52 29.88 19.38
C PRO A 277 1.02 30.13 19.56
N LYS A 278 0.34 30.55 18.49
CA LYS A 278 -1.09 30.92 18.53
C LYS A 278 -2.02 29.74 18.27
N PHE A 279 -1.64 28.78 17.42
CA PHE A 279 -2.53 27.74 16.93
C PHE A 279 -2.22 26.35 17.51
N GLY A 280 -1.18 26.21 18.33
CA GLY A 280 -0.61 24.92 18.72
C GLY A 280 0.15 24.28 17.55
N GLU A 281 -0.52 24.02 16.45
CA GLU A 281 0.09 23.57 15.20
C GLU A 281 -0.35 24.44 14.03
N ALA A 282 0.59 24.74 13.12
CA ALA A 282 0.30 25.41 11.85
C ALA A 282 0.55 24.45 10.67
N LEU A 283 -0.40 24.42 9.73
CA LEU A 283 -0.26 23.64 8.52
C LEU A 283 0.84 24.20 7.62
N VAL A 284 1.65 23.30 7.07
CA VAL A 284 2.70 23.60 6.11
C VAL A 284 2.58 22.63 4.94
N LEU A 285 2.62 23.18 3.72
CA LEU A 285 2.62 22.41 2.50
C LEU A 285 4.05 22.30 1.97
N LEU A 286 4.61 21.08 1.91
CA LEU A 286 5.87 20.78 1.26
C LEU A 286 5.59 20.44 -0.20
N VAL A 287 6.22 21.15 -1.14
CA VAL A 287 6.06 20.91 -2.58
C VAL A 287 7.42 20.59 -3.19
N GLU A 288 7.52 19.49 -3.92
CA GLU A 288 8.74 19.09 -4.59
C GLU A 288 9.00 19.97 -5.81
N LYS A 289 10.23 20.48 -5.93
CA LYS A 289 10.64 21.25 -7.11
C LYS A 289 10.81 20.30 -8.29
N ASP A 290 10.07 20.57 -9.36
CA ASP A 290 10.25 19.88 -10.63
C ASP A 290 10.89 20.83 -11.63
N ASN A 291 12.02 20.44 -12.21
CA ASN A 291 12.75 21.27 -13.18
C ASN A 291 12.00 21.37 -14.53
N GLU A 292 11.16 20.40 -14.83
CA GLU A 292 10.39 20.35 -16.09
C GLU A 292 9.04 21.07 -15.97
N LYS A 293 8.45 21.05 -14.77
CA LYS A 293 7.15 21.70 -14.47
C LYS A 293 7.35 22.98 -13.66
N LYS A 294 7.44 24.11 -14.34
CA LYS A 294 7.53 25.40 -13.67
C LYS A 294 6.16 25.77 -13.10
N ILE A 295 5.98 25.55 -11.80
CA ILE A 295 4.80 26.02 -11.07
C ILE A 295 5.13 27.40 -10.50
N ASP A 296 4.34 28.42 -10.85
CA ASP A 296 4.47 29.75 -10.24
C ASP A 296 4.00 29.69 -8.78
N PRO A 297 4.86 30.07 -7.79
CA PRO A 297 4.50 30.05 -6.39
C PRO A 297 3.28 30.91 -6.04
N LYS A 298 3.10 32.06 -6.68
CA LYS A 298 1.96 32.96 -6.44
C LYS A 298 0.66 32.38 -7.00
N GLU A 299 0.75 31.79 -8.18
CA GLU A 299 -0.39 31.11 -8.80
C GLU A 299 -0.84 29.91 -7.94
N LEU A 300 0.10 29.09 -7.48
CA LEU A 300 -0.20 27.97 -6.59
C LEU A 300 -0.85 28.43 -5.29
N GLU A 301 -0.34 29.51 -4.67
CA GLU A 301 -0.95 30.06 -3.45
C GLU A 301 -2.39 30.52 -3.69
N GLY A 302 -2.66 31.15 -4.82
CA GLY A 302 -4.01 31.54 -5.23
C GLY A 302 -4.93 30.34 -5.44
N GLN A 303 -4.46 29.30 -6.14
CA GLN A 303 -5.20 28.07 -6.37
C GLN A 303 -5.49 27.33 -5.05
N VAL A 304 -4.52 27.19 -4.15
CA VAL A 304 -4.70 26.58 -2.82
C VAL A 304 -5.78 27.30 -2.02
N LYS A 305 -5.76 28.66 -2.03
CA LYS A 305 -6.79 29.47 -1.35
C LYS A 305 -8.18 29.29 -1.96
N SER A 306 -8.28 29.03 -3.26
CA SER A 306 -9.55 28.88 -3.95
C SER A 306 -10.23 27.53 -3.68
N VAL A 307 -9.46 26.45 -3.46
CA VAL A 307 -9.99 25.09 -3.27
C VAL A 307 -10.11 24.66 -1.82
N LEU A 308 -9.42 25.33 -0.87
CA LEU A 308 -9.43 24.98 0.53
C LEU A 308 -10.17 26.01 1.40
N PRO A 309 -11.00 25.55 2.35
CA PRO A 309 -11.53 26.41 3.39
C PRO A 309 -10.41 27.10 4.17
N LYS A 310 -10.65 28.32 4.66
CA LYS A 310 -9.65 29.17 5.33
C LYS A 310 -8.88 28.47 6.45
N TYR A 311 -9.53 27.63 7.22
CA TYR A 311 -8.91 26.88 8.34
C TYR A 311 -8.06 25.69 7.90
N GLN A 312 -8.21 25.21 6.65
CA GLN A 312 -7.39 24.14 6.06
C GLN A 312 -6.25 24.68 5.19
N GLN A 313 -6.18 25.98 4.98
CA GLN A 313 -5.12 26.59 4.17
C GLN A 313 -3.78 26.52 4.91
N PRO A 314 -2.71 26.01 4.25
CA PRO A 314 -1.37 26.04 4.82
C PRO A 314 -0.94 27.47 5.10
N LYS A 315 -0.24 27.69 6.21
CA LYS A 315 0.33 29.00 6.56
C LYS A 315 1.55 29.32 5.72
N GLN A 316 2.25 28.26 5.27
CA GLN A 316 3.41 28.38 4.40
C GLN A 316 3.42 27.26 3.37
N ILE A 317 3.91 27.58 2.16
CA ILE A 317 4.22 26.63 1.10
C ILE A 317 5.73 26.62 0.95
N LEU A 318 6.36 25.48 1.23
CA LEU A 318 7.80 25.30 1.20
C LEU A 318 8.20 24.46 -0.01
N TRP A 319 9.10 25.00 -0.81
CA TRP A 319 9.64 24.31 -1.97
C TRP A 319 10.88 23.52 -1.58
N ILE A 320 10.84 22.22 -1.73
CA ILE A 320 11.89 21.29 -1.34
C ILE A 320 12.45 20.56 -2.56
N LYS A 321 13.65 19.96 -2.42
CA LYS A 321 14.30 19.21 -3.50
C LYS A 321 13.63 17.87 -3.74
N ALA A 322 13.30 17.15 -2.67
CA ALA A 322 12.63 15.84 -2.72
C ALA A 322 11.87 15.61 -1.41
N LEU A 323 10.73 14.93 -1.48
CA LEU A 323 10.00 14.47 -0.29
C LEU A 323 10.75 13.33 0.39
N PRO A 324 10.85 13.34 1.73
CA PRO A 324 11.35 12.20 2.48
C PRO A 324 10.47 10.98 2.27
N LEU A 325 11.08 9.85 1.87
CA LEU A 325 10.41 8.58 1.66
C LEU A 325 10.91 7.51 2.63
N THR A 326 10.04 6.58 2.98
CA THR A 326 10.39 5.36 3.71
C THR A 326 11.15 4.39 2.80
N GLN A 327 11.75 3.34 3.35
CA GLN A 327 12.39 2.25 2.57
C GLN A 327 11.41 1.54 1.60
N THR A 328 10.12 1.64 1.85
CA THR A 328 9.06 1.07 1.01
C THR A 328 8.48 2.06 -0.01
N GLY A 329 9.11 3.24 -0.17
CA GLY A 329 8.69 4.28 -1.13
C GLY A 329 7.47 5.12 -0.70
N LYS A 330 7.02 5.03 0.56
CA LYS A 330 5.93 5.87 1.10
C LYS A 330 6.48 7.18 1.63
N ILE A 331 5.68 8.25 1.62
CA ILE A 331 6.02 9.52 2.27
C ILE A 331 6.25 9.28 3.76
N SER A 332 7.43 9.66 4.25
CA SER A 332 7.79 9.62 5.67
C SER A 332 7.22 10.87 6.37
N ARG A 333 6.05 10.74 7.00
CA ARG A 333 5.39 11.85 7.69
C ARG A 333 6.25 12.46 8.80
N ALA A 334 6.96 11.61 9.53
CA ALA A 334 7.86 12.06 10.60
C ALA A 334 9.01 12.92 10.06
N GLU A 335 9.66 12.48 8.98
CA GLU A 335 10.75 13.24 8.35
C GLU A 335 10.25 14.50 7.64
N CYS A 336 9.04 14.47 7.05
CA CYS A 336 8.40 15.67 6.51
C CYS A 336 8.18 16.73 7.62
N ARG A 337 7.74 16.28 8.82
CA ARG A 337 7.51 17.18 9.96
C ARG A 337 8.82 17.78 10.47
N LYS A 338 9.89 16.99 10.57
CA LYS A 338 11.23 17.49 10.93
C LYS A 338 11.74 18.51 9.91
N LEU A 339 11.70 18.16 8.62
CA LEU A 339 12.14 19.04 7.55
C LEU A 339 11.36 20.37 7.57
N ALA A 340 10.05 20.33 7.76
CA ALA A 340 9.26 21.54 7.86
C ALA A 340 9.65 22.39 9.09
N ALA A 341 9.91 21.76 10.25
CA ALA A 341 10.33 22.45 11.46
C ALA A 341 11.72 23.11 11.32
N GLU A 342 12.61 22.56 10.54
CA GLU A 342 13.93 23.15 10.24
C GLU A 342 13.83 24.36 9.30
N LEU A 343 12.84 24.38 8.41
CA LEU A 343 12.68 25.42 7.39
C LEU A 343 11.75 26.57 7.82
N VAL A 344 10.89 26.32 8.81
CA VAL A 344 9.94 27.33 9.32
C VAL A 344 10.42 27.90 10.63
N HIS A 345 10.58 29.22 10.66
CA HIS A 345 10.87 29.99 11.88
C HIS A 345 9.69 30.93 12.13
N TYR A 346 8.98 30.74 13.27
CA TYR A 346 7.91 31.63 13.75
C TYR A 346 8.38 32.51 14.89
#